data_57208f216d00003372c5514c00cab614
#
_entry.id   57208f216d00003372c5514c00cab614
#
_cell.length_a   1.000
_cell.length_b   1.000
_cell.length_c   1.000
_cell.angle_alpha   90.00
_cell.angle_beta   90.00
_cell.angle_gamma   90.00
#
_symmetry.space_group_name_H-M   'P 1'
#
loop_
_entity.id
_entity.type
_entity.pdbx_description
1 polymer ?
#
loop_
_entity_poly.entity_id
_entity_poly.type
_entity_poly.pdbx_seq_one_letter_code
_entity_poly.pdbx_strand_id
1 'polypeptide(L)'
;MADVRIHGFLLSTWVRTACMTCVEKGVDYELVPLNRGSAEHATMHPFTRMPVLEHDGRFVIEALAIVGYIDEAFDGPALQPDELDGRTRMREWLSFSADYVYREVVRTVPRDRTPTEEEFQTARAVLERVDARLDGQPFILDDRITLADLYLAPQVSNAREKAPELLASLNAIDRWAAGMAERESFKRTSYDVAALRRG
;
A
#
# COMPACT_ATOMS: atom_id res chain seq x y z
N MET A 1 21.19 15.37 1.01
CA MET A 1 19.96 14.98 0.29
C MET A 1 19.78 13.51 0.57
N ALA A 2 18.55 13.04 0.72
CA ALA A 2 18.31 11.61 0.89
C ALA A 2 18.79 10.87 -0.37
N ASP A 3 19.50 9.76 -0.18
CA ASP A 3 19.98 8.95 -1.33
C ASP A 3 18.85 8.17 -2.00
N VAL A 4 17.70 8.09 -1.33
CA VAL A 4 16.50 7.41 -1.81
C VAL A 4 15.44 8.42 -2.21
N ARG A 5 14.91 8.28 -3.43
CA ARG A 5 13.79 9.08 -3.92
C ARG A 5 12.64 8.17 -4.35
N ILE A 6 11.42 8.54 -3.95
CA ILE A 6 10.20 7.89 -4.41
C ILE A 6 9.46 8.85 -5.34
N HIS A 7 9.39 8.51 -6.62
CA HIS A 7 8.69 9.32 -7.62
C HIS A 7 7.20 8.93 -7.65
N GLY A 8 6.33 9.91 -7.39
CA GLY A 8 4.88 9.70 -7.38
C GLY A 8 4.11 10.67 -6.50
N PHE A 9 2.88 10.28 -6.17
CA PHE A 9 1.97 11.05 -5.31
C PHE A 9 1.32 10.17 -4.26
N LEU A 10 1.15 10.65 -3.03
CA LEU A 10 0.54 9.91 -1.92
C LEU A 10 -0.92 9.48 -2.17
N LEU A 11 -1.61 10.08 -3.14
CA LEU A 11 -2.93 9.61 -3.58
C LEU A 11 -2.91 8.20 -4.18
N SER A 12 -1.76 7.75 -4.69
CA SER A 12 -1.54 6.37 -5.12
C SER A 12 -1.29 5.46 -3.93
N THR A 13 -2.10 4.41 -3.79
CA THR A 13 -1.92 3.39 -2.75
C THR A 13 -0.53 2.77 -2.81
N TRP A 14 0.01 2.53 -4.02
CA TRP A 14 1.32 1.94 -4.22
C TRP A 14 2.49 2.89 -3.87
N VAL A 15 2.33 4.19 -4.11
CA VAL A 15 3.32 5.20 -3.66
C VAL A 15 3.32 5.25 -2.12
N ARG A 16 2.14 5.26 -1.51
CA ARG A 16 2.04 5.19 -0.04
C ARG A 16 2.70 3.95 0.53
N THR A 17 2.48 2.79 -0.09
CA THR A 17 3.13 1.53 0.31
C THR A 17 4.66 1.67 0.33
N ALA A 18 5.27 2.20 -0.72
CA ALA A 18 6.72 2.41 -0.78
C ALA A 18 7.21 3.38 0.29
N CYS A 19 6.52 4.53 0.46
CA CYS A 19 6.86 5.52 1.47
C CYS A 19 6.70 4.96 2.90
N MET A 20 5.62 4.22 3.20
CA MET A 20 5.43 3.56 4.49
C MET A 20 6.56 2.56 4.78
N THR A 21 6.98 1.79 3.76
CA THR A 21 8.08 0.83 3.90
C THR A 21 9.38 1.53 4.26
N CYS A 22 9.71 2.67 3.63
CA CYS A 22 10.87 3.49 4.01
C CYS A 22 10.79 3.91 5.47
N VAL A 23 9.64 4.42 5.92
CA VAL A 23 9.48 4.89 7.32
C VAL A 23 9.63 3.73 8.33
N GLU A 24 9.00 2.59 8.08
CA GLU A 24 9.11 1.42 8.98
C GLU A 24 10.52 0.85 9.01
N LYS A 25 11.24 0.94 7.92
CA LYS A 25 12.64 0.53 7.81
C LYS A 25 13.61 1.55 8.42
N GLY A 26 13.16 2.78 8.68
CA GLY A 26 14.01 3.88 9.15
C GLY A 26 14.85 4.52 8.03
N VAL A 27 14.45 4.37 6.78
CA VAL A 27 15.13 4.94 5.61
C VAL A 27 14.61 6.35 5.34
N ASP A 28 15.50 7.31 5.29
CA ASP A 28 15.18 8.67 4.84
C ASP A 28 14.98 8.67 3.32
N TYR A 29 13.90 9.30 2.88
CA TYR A 29 13.56 9.39 1.45
C TYR A 29 13.00 10.77 1.11
N GLU A 30 13.14 11.13 -0.15
CA GLU A 30 12.49 12.28 -0.76
C GLU A 30 11.31 11.82 -1.60
N LEU A 31 10.12 12.40 -1.39
CA LEU A 31 8.98 12.19 -2.28
C LEU A 31 9.03 13.22 -3.41
N VAL A 32 9.30 12.74 -4.63
CA VAL A 32 9.45 13.57 -5.81
C VAL A 32 8.15 13.55 -6.64
N PRO A 33 7.47 14.70 -6.81
CA PRO A 33 6.30 14.79 -7.67
C PRO A 33 6.63 14.35 -9.11
N LEU A 34 5.75 13.57 -9.70
CA LEU A 34 5.95 12.97 -11.01
C LEU A 34 5.02 13.62 -12.05
N ASN A 35 5.56 14.11 -13.15
CA ASN A 35 4.76 14.51 -14.31
C ASN A 35 4.37 13.25 -15.11
N ARG A 36 3.18 12.73 -14.78
CA ARG A 36 2.74 11.44 -15.32
C ARG A 36 2.60 11.44 -16.83
N GLY A 37 3.26 10.49 -17.49
CA GLY A 37 3.25 10.33 -18.94
C GLY A 37 4.25 11.22 -19.68
N SER A 38 5.07 12.01 -18.98
CA SER A 38 6.14 12.79 -19.59
C SER A 38 7.24 11.90 -20.21
N ALA A 39 8.05 12.47 -21.09
CA ALA A 39 9.21 11.80 -21.65
C ALA A 39 10.21 11.37 -20.56
N GLU A 40 10.40 12.20 -19.52
CA GLU A 40 11.22 11.88 -18.37
C GLU A 40 10.66 10.66 -17.62
N HIS A 41 9.36 10.62 -17.33
CA HIS A 41 8.73 9.46 -16.71
C HIS A 41 8.90 8.18 -17.53
N ALA A 42 8.83 8.27 -18.86
CA ALA A 42 9.03 7.13 -19.75
C ALA A 42 10.48 6.57 -19.70
N THR A 43 11.47 7.38 -19.32
CA THR A 43 12.84 6.88 -19.09
C THR A 43 12.99 6.10 -17.80
N MET A 44 12.14 6.37 -16.80
CA MET A 44 12.16 5.71 -15.48
C MET A 44 11.32 4.43 -15.47
N HIS A 45 10.16 4.43 -16.17
CA HIS A 45 9.20 3.33 -16.16
C HIS A 45 8.58 3.09 -17.52
N PRO A 46 8.72 1.89 -18.14
CA PRO A 46 8.29 1.60 -19.52
C PRO A 46 6.77 1.78 -19.74
N PHE A 47 5.95 1.65 -18.70
CA PHE A 47 4.50 1.85 -18.74
C PHE A 47 4.05 3.14 -18.05
N THR A 48 4.98 4.05 -17.74
CA THR A 48 4.70 5.32 -17.05
C THR A 48 3.77 5.16 -15.85
N ARG A 49 4.09 4.18 -14.99
CA ARG A 49 3.37 3.93 -13.74
C ARG A 49 4.17 4.44 -12.54
N MET A 50 3.51 4.51 -11.39
CA MET A 50 4.10 4.91 -10.12
C MET A 50 3.77 3.89 -9.03
N PRO A 51 4.64 3.75 -8.00
CA PRO A 51 5.89 4.48 -7.76
C PRO A 51 7.03 4.05 -8.68
N VAL A 52 8.06 4.92 -8.76
CA VAL A 52 9.41 4.53 -9.14
C VAL A 52 10.32 4.88 -7.96
N LEU A 53 11.15 3.94 -7.52
CA LEU A 53 12.21 4.22 -6.54
C LEU A 53 13.50 4.51 -7.31
N GLU A 54 14.19 5.60 -6.92
CA GLU A 54 15.53 5.93 -7.38
C GLU A 54 16.50 5.80 -6.21
N HIS A 55 17.57 5.01 -6.40
CA HIS A 55 18.65 4.86 -5.44
C HIS A 55 19.96 4.56 -6.18
N ASP A 56 21.03 5.28 -5.84
CA ASP A 56 22.35 5.14 -6.48
C ASP A 56 22.31 5.19 -8.01
N GLY A 57 21.51 6.08 -8.59
CA GLY A 57 21.35 6.23 -10.04
C GLY A 57 20.60 5.08 -10.73
N ARG A 58 20.01 4.17 -9.99
CA ARG A 58 19.17 3.08 -10.50
C ARG A 58 17.69 3.38 -10.25
N PHE A 59 16.86 2.98 -11.20
CA PHE A 59 15.41 2.98 -11.03
C PHE A 59 14.92 1.55 -10.72
N VAL A 60 14.17 1.41 -9.64
CA VAL A 60 13.42 0.19 -9.31
C VAL A 60 11.95 0.47 -9.54
N ILE A 61 11.29 -0.41 -10.29
CA ILE A 61 9.87 -0.28 -10.64
C ILE A 61 9.09 -1.47 -10.08
N GLU A 62 7.76 -1.36 -10.09
CA GLU A 62 6.82 -2.31 -9.51
C GLU A 62 6.85 -2.30 -7.96
N ALA A 63 5.71 -1.99 -7.36
CA ALA A 63 5.60 -1.80 -5.91
C ALA A 63 6.13 -3.00 -5.12
N LEU A 64 5.90 -4.23 -5.60
CA LEU A 64 6.40 -5.45 -4.96
C LEU A 64 7.94 -5.50 -4.93
N ALA A 65 8.58 -5.17 -6.05
CA ALA A 65 10.03 -5.14 -6.12
C ALA A 65 10.61 -3.99 -5.27
N ILE A 66 9.96 -2.84 -5.27
CA ILE A 66 10.38 -1.67 -4.48
C ILE A 66 10.37 -1.97 -2.98
N VAL A 67 9.29 -2.55 -2.44
CA VAL A 67 9.23 -2.82 -1.01
C VAL A 67 10.21 -3.90 -0.57
N GLY A 68 10.41 -4.92 -1.41
CA GLY A 68 11.44 -5.94 -1.17
C GLY A 68 12.84 -5.34 -1.21
N TYR A 69 13.12 -4.50 -2.19
CA TYR A 69 14.40 -3.79 -2.30
C TYR A 69 14.68 -2.93 -1.07
N ILE A 70 13.70 -2.13 -0.61
CA ILE A 70 13.87 -1.30 0.59
C ILE A 70 14.19 -2.16 1.81
N ASP A 71 13.49 -3.28 1.99
CA ASP A 71 13.72 -4.14 3.15
C ASP A 71 15.09 -4.84 3.11
N GLU A 72 15.57 -5.22 1.94
CA GLU A 72 16.81 -5.98 1.77
C GLU A 72 18.06 -5.11 1.62
N ALA A 73 17.93 -3.89 1.06
CA ALA A 73 19.06 -3.01 0.78
C ALA A 73 19.50 -2.14 1.96
N PHE A 74 18.63 -1.93 2.94
CA PHE A 74 18.90 -1.03 4.06
C PHE A 74 18.83 -1.74 5.41
N ASP A 75 19.66 -1.30 6.33
CA ASP A 75 19.59 -1.71 7.73
C ASP A 75 18.30 -1.22 8.40
N GLY A 76 17.87 -1.91 9.46
CA GLY A 76 16.67 -1.56 10.23
C GLY A 76 15.79 -2.77 10.52
N PRO A 77 14.58 -2.56 11.04
CA PRO A 77 13.67 -3.66 11.35
C PRO A 77 13.38 -4.52 10.12
N ALA A 78 13.50 -5.85 10.24
CA ALA A 78 13.14 -6.76 9.16
C ALA A 78 11.62 -6.76 8.96
N LEU A 79 11.18 -6.47 7.75
CA LEU A 79 9.76 -6.46 7.35
C LEU A 79 9.34 -7.74 6.63
N GLN A 80 10.29 -8.64 6.39
CA GLN A 80 10.05 -9.99 5.88
C GLN A 80 10.37 -11.01 6.97
N PRO A 81 9.64 -12.14 7.03
CA PRO A 81 10.01 -13.26 7.89
C PRO A 81 11.32 -13.93 7.44
N ASP A 82 12.10 -14.43 8.41
CA ASP A 82 13.36 -15.13 8.11
C ASP A 82 13.11 -16.54 7.57
N GLU A 83 12.03 -17.19 8.02
CA GLU A 83 11.70 -18.54 7.65
C GLU A 83 10.97 -18.61 6.31
N LEU A 84 11.24 -19.66 5.54
CA LEU A 84 10.66 -19.87 4.21
C LEU A 84 9.13 -19.89 4.23
N ASP A 85 8.52 -20.56 5.20
CA ASP A 85 7.07 -20.64 5.33
C ASP A 85 6.46 -19.26 5.58
N GLY A 86 7.03 -18.49 6.50
CA GLY A 86 6.61 -17.12 6.77
C GLY A 86 6.72 -16.22 5.53
N ARG A 87 7.86 -16.28 4.79
CA ARG A 87 8.01 -15.54 3.54
C ARG A 87 7.02 -15.99 2.47
N THR A 88 6.70 -17.28 2.42
CA THR A 88 5.72 -17.81 1.46
C THR A 88 4.33 -17.23 1.77
N ARG A 89 3.88 -17.31 3.03
CA ARG A 89 2.61 -16.71 3.46
C ARG A 89 2.56 -15.20 3.23
N MET A 90 3.65 -14.49 3.49
CA MET A 90 3.73 -13.06 3.18
C MET A 90 3.52 -12.79 1.69
N ARG A 91 4.22 -13.54 0.81
CA ARG A 91 4.09 -13.40 -0.66
C ARG A 91 2.70 -13.74 -1.16
N GLU A 92 2.03 -14.73 -0.57
CA GLU A 92 0.61 -15.01 -0.85
C GLU A 92 -0.27 -13.78 -0.57
N TRP A 93 -0.05 -13.11 0.56
CA TRP A 93 -0.81 -11.89 0.91
C TRP A 93 -0.43 -10.67 0.07
N LEU A 94 0.82 -10.55 -0.36
CA LEU A 94 1.23 -9.52 -1.33
C LEU A 94 0.53 -9.73 -2.67
N SER A 95 0.51 -10.97 -3.17
CA SER A 95 -0.21 -11.33 -4.41
C SER A 95 -1.73 -11.14 -4.24
N PHE A 96 -2.30 -11.60 -3.13
CA PHE A 96 -3.72 -11.40 -2.82
C PHE A 96 -4.10 -9.92 -2.82
N SER A 97 -3.28 -9.07 -2.19
CA SER A 97 -3.50 -7.63 -2.16
C SER A 97 -3.42 -7.00 -3.56
N ALA A 98 -2.49 -7.43 -4.40
CA ALA A 98 -2.33 -6.89 -5.75
C ALA A 98 -3.43 -7.38 -6.71
N ASP A 99 -3.76 -8.67 -6.65
CA ASP A 99 -4.63 -9.31 -7.63
C ASP A 99 -6.13 -9.21 -7.27
N TYR A 100 -6.44 -9.14 -5.97
CA TYR A 100 -7.84 -9.08 -5.52
C TYR A 100 -8.17 -7.73 -4.87
N VAL A 101 -7.49 -7.33 -3.79
CA VAL A 101 -7.86 -6.09 -3.09
C VAL A 101 -7.68 -4.88 -4.00
N TYR A 102 -6.54 -4.77 -4.68
CA TYR A 102 -6.31 -3.62 -5.57
C TYR A 102 -7.27 -3.62 -6.76
N ARG A 103 -7.50 -4.75 -7.40
CA ARG A 103 -8.35 -4.82 -8.59
C ARG A 103 -9.81 -4.64 -8.25
N GLU A 104 -10.32 -5.40 -7.29
CA GLU A 104 -11.76 -5.47 -7.03
C GLU A 104 -12.24 -4.38 -6.04
N VAL A 105 -11.34 -3.87 -5.18
CA VAL A 105 -11.70 -2.83 -4.22
C VAL A 105 -11.19 -1.46 -4.67
N VAL A 106 -9.88 -1.31 -4.90
CA VAL A 106 -9.29 0.02 -5.19
C VAL A 106 -9.65 0.51 -6.58
N ARG A 107 -9.61 -0.36 -7.60
CA ARG A 107 -9.81 0.00 -9.01
C ARG A 107 -11.28 -0.02 -9.42
N THR A 108 -12.04 -1.00 -8.94
CA THR A 108 -13.44 -1.21 -9.35
C THR A 108 -14.37 -0.27 -8.63
N VAL A 109 -14.15 -0.01 -7.33
CA VAL A 109 -14.99 0.94 -6.59
C VAL A 109 -14.70 2.38 -7.06
N PRO A 110 -15.68 3.05 -7.67
CA PRO A 110 -15.48 4.39 -8.23
C PRO A 110 -15.44 5.47 -7.13
N ARG A 111 -14.88 6.64 -7.48
CA ARG A 111 -14.87 7.82 -6.60
C ARG A 111 -16.02 8.79 -6.87
N ASP A 112 -16.59 8.74 -8.07
CA ASP A 112 -17.48 9.76 -8.65
C ASP A 112 -18.91 9.27 -8.82
N ARG A 113 -19.18 8.01 -8.51
CA ARG A 113 -20.52 7.40 -8.52
C ARG A 113 -20.63 6.31 -7.47
N THR A 114 -21.87 5.94 -7.15
CA THR A 114 -22.15 4.75 -6.33
C THR A 114 -21.72 3.47 -7.11
N PRO A 115 -21.05 2.51 -6.48
CA PRO A 115 -20.78 1.21 -7.10
C PRO A 115 -22.08 0.50 -7.44
N THR A 116 -22.06 -0.31 -8.49
CA THR A 116 -23.17 -1.25 -8.77
C THR A 116 -23.23 -2.31 -7.68
N GLU A 117 -24.35 -3.01 -7.59
CA GLU A 117 -24.51 -4.11 -6.62
C GLU A 117 -23.45 -5.22 -6.84
N GLU A 118 -23.14 -5.57 -8.09
CA GLU A 118 -22.13 -6.57 -8.43
C GLU A 118 -20.72 -6.10 -8.01
N GLU A 119 -20.36 -4.85 -8.30
CA GLU A 119 -19.09 -4.24 -7.87
C GLU A 119 -18.98 -4.24 -6.33
N PHE A 120 -20.08 -3.89 -5.65
CA PHE A 120 -20.13 -3.86 -4.21
C PHE A 120 -19.94 -5.25 -3.60
N GLN A 121 -20.69 -6.25 -4.06
CA GLN A 121 -20.63 -7.62 -3.55
C GLN A 121 -19.26 -8.26 -3.80
N THR A 122 -18.67 -8.02 -4.98
CA THR A 122 -17.32 -8.51 -5.32
C THR A 122 -16.26 -7.91 -4.39
N ALA A 123 -16.28 -6.58 -4.23
CA ALA A 123 -15.35 -5.88 -3.34
C ALA A 123 -15.54 -6.31 -1.87
N ARG A 124 -16.80 -6.45 -1.44
CA ARG A 124 -17.15 -6.89 -0.09
C ARG A 124 -16.62 -8.29 0.21
N ALA A 125 -16.84 -9.25 -0.69
CA ALA A 125 -16.35 -10.62 -0.53
C ALA A 125 -14.82 -10.70 -0.37
N VAL A 126 -14.08 -9.85 -1.08
CA VAL A 126 -12.63 -9.75 -0.93
C VAL A 126 -12.25 -9.22 0.46
N LEU A 127 -12.92 -8.16 0.93
CA LEU A 127 -12.66 -7.59 2.26
C LEU A 127 -13.05 -8.54 3.39
N GLU A 128 -14.08 -9.35 3.25
CA GLU A 128 -14.45 -10.39 4.21
C GLU A 128 -13.34 -11.46 4.37
N ARG A 129 -12.59 -11.77 3.32
CA ARG A 129 -11.41 -12.66 3.42
C ARG A 129 -10.28 -12.01 4.23
N VAL A 130 -10.08 -10.70 4.07
CA VAL A 130 -9.12 -9.95 4.87
C VAL A 130 -9.55 -9.91 6.33
N ASP A 131 -10.84 -9.64 6.61
CA ASP A 131 -11.40 -9.60 7.96
C ASP A 131 -11.24 -10.94 8.67
N ALA A 132 -11.60 -12.03 8.00
CA ALA A 132 -11.45 -13.38 8.52
C ALA A 132 -9.98 -13.74 8.83
N ARG A 133 -9.02 -13.24 8.02
CA ARG A 133 -7.58 -13.47 8.28
C ARG A 133 -7.11 -12.68 9.51
N LEU A 134 -7.63 -11.49 9.72
CA LEU A 134 -7.27 -10.61 10.83
C LEU A 134 -8.02 -10.94 12.12
N ASP A 135 -8.93 -11.91 12.12
CA ASP A 135 -9.70 -12.25 13.32
C ASP A 135 -8.79 -12.82 14.41
N GLY A 136 -8.77 -12.15 15.56
CA GLY A 136 -7.90 -12.46 16.69
C GLY A 136 -6.40 -12.13 16.46
N GLN A 137 -6.03 -11.54 15.33
CA GLN A 137 -4.63 -11.24 15.01
C GLN A 137 -4.36 -9.73 14.99
N PRO A 138 -3.20 -9.27 15.47
CA PRO A 138 -2.79 -7.88 15.37
C PRO A 138 -2.31 -7.48 13.96
N PHE A 139 -1.79 -8.43 13.17
CA PHE A 139 -1.25 -8.23 11.82
C PHE A 139 -1.61 -9.40 10.90
N ILE A 140 -1.41 -9.21 9.59
CA ILE A 140 -1.69 -10.24 8.58
C ILE A 140 -0.86 -11.51 8.80
N LEU A 141 0.38 -11.40 9.28
CA LEU A 141 1.23 -12.54 9.63
C LEU A 141 1.46 -12.61 11.15
N ASP A 142 0.36 -12.76 11.88
CA ASP A 142 0.32 -13.06 13.30
C ASP A 142 0.77 -11.89 14.21
N ASP A 143 1.98 -11.88 14.76
CA ASP A 143 2.38 -11.04 15.89
C ASP A 143 3.18 -9.77 15.54
N ARG A 144 3.67 -9.66 14.29
CA ARG A 144 4.48 -8.51 13.87
C ARG A 144 4.06 -7.95 12.52
N ILE A 145 4.30 -6.66 12.35
CA ILE A 145 4.12 -6.00 11.06
C ILE A 145 5.07 -6.58 10.01
N THR A 146 4.56 -6.76 8.81
CA THR A 146 5.33 -7.20 7.64
C THR A 146 4.99 -6.38 6.41
N LEU A 147 5.69 -6.63 5.30
CA LEU A 147 5.34 -6.04 4.01
C LEU A 147 3.87 -6.30 3.60
N ALA A 148 3.26 -7.40 4.07
CA ALA A 148 1.85 -7.69 3.78
C ALA A 148 0.91 -6.63 4.38
N ASP A 149 1.18 -6.18 5.60
CA ASP A 149 0.40 -5.12 6.25
C ASP A 149 0.60 -3.77 5.56
N LEU A 150 1.86 -3.44 5.23
CA LEU A 150 2.20 -2.19 4.55
C LEU A 150 1.63 -2.12 3.13
N TYR A 151 1.48 -3.26 2.48
CA TYR A 151 0.89 -3.39 1.16
C TYR A 151 -0.63 -3.22 1.19
N LEU A 152 -1.27 -3.72 2.24
CA LEU A 152 -2.72 -3.70 2.42
C LEU A 152 -3.25 -2.38 2.98
N ALA A 153 -2.54 -1.75 3.93
CA ALA A 153 -3.05 -0.59 4.68
C ALA A 153 -3.49 0.59 3.80
N PRO A 154 -2.73 1.03 2.78
CA PRO A 154 -3.18 2.10 1.89
C PRO A 154 -4.42 1.72 1.07
N GLN A 155 -4.62 0.44 0.77
CA GLN A 155 -5.75 -0.05 -0.01
C GLN A 155 -7.04 -0.05 0.83
N VAL A 156 -6.97 -0.51 2.08
CA VAL A 156 -8.09 -0.44 3.03
C VAL A 156 -8.44 1.01 3.35
N SER A 157 -7.42 1.87 3.54
CA SER A 157 -7.64 3.32 3.71
C SER A 157 -8.37 3.94 2.51
N ASN A 158 -8.00 3.55 1.29
CA ASN A 158 -8.66 4.01 0.07
C ASN A 158 -10.12 3.52 -0.03
N ALA A 159 -10.38 2.26 0.36
CA ALA A 159 -11.74 1.72 0.39
C ALA A 159 -12.61 2.49 1.41
N ARG A 160 -12.09 2.75 2.60
CA ARG A 160 -12.79 3.50 3.65
C ARG A 160 -13.12 4.93 3.23
N GLU A 161 -12.25 5.56 2.45
CA GLU A 161 -12.48 6.90 1.93
C GLU A 161 -13.56 6.95 0.84
N LYS A 162 -13.55 5.93 -0.06
CA LYS A 162 -14.44 5.91 -1.23
C LYS A 162 -15.85 5.39 -0.91
N ALA A 163 -15.92 4.31 -0.15
CA ALA A 163 -17.13 3.54 0.11
C ALA A 163 -17.04 2.89 1.50
N PRO A 164 -17.19 3.68 2.59
CA PRO A 164 -17.08 3.18 3.96
C PRO A 164 -18.06 2.04 4.27
N GLU A 165 -19.18 1.97 3.56
CA GLU A 165 -20.17 0.88 3.67
C GLU A 165 -19.60 -0.49 3.32
N LEU A 166 -18.55 -0.56 2.49
CA LEU A 166 -17.83 -1.81 2.22
C LEU A 166 -17.19 -2.43 3.46
N LEU A 167 -16.87 -1.60 4.43
CA LEU A 167 -16.21 -2.02 5.68
C LEU A 167 -17.20 -2.22 6.85
N ALA A 168 -18.48 -1.96 6.63
CA ALA A 168 -19.48 -2.09 7.68
C ALA A 168 -19.46 -3.50 8.30
N SER A 169 -19.36 -3.58 9.64
CA SER A 169 -19.30 -4.84 10.41
C SER A 169 -18.06 -5.73 10.15
N LEU A 170 -17.03 -5.22 9.49
CA LEU A 170 -15.72 -5.89 9.38
C LEU A 170 -14.82 -5.48 10.56
N ASN A 171 -15.14 -6.04 11.72
CA ASN A 171 -14.57 -5.61 13.01
C ASN A 171 -13.07 -5.90 13.14
N ALA A 172 -12.56 -6.94 12.49
CA ALA A 172 -11.15 -7.29 12.55
C ALA A 172 -10.32 -6.31 11.69
N ILE A 173 -10.81 -5.96 10.49
CA ILE A 173 -10.20 -4.89 9.68
C ILE A 173 -10.24 -3.56 10.43
N ASP A 174 -11.34 -3.23 11.11
CA ASP A 174 -11.45 -1.96 11.84
C ASP A 174 -10.43 -1.86 12.97
N ARG A 175 -10.25 -2.93 13.77
CA ARG A 175 -9.21 -2.98 14.82
C ARG A 175 -7.80 -2.84 14.24
N TRP A 176 -7.51 -3.64 13.21
CA TRP A 176 -6.20 -3.62 12.54
C TRP A 176 -5.92 -2.25 11.91
N ALA A 177 -6.87 -1.67 11.18
CA ALA A 177 -6.70 -0.36 10.53
C ALA A 177 -6.54 0.77 11.55
N ALA A 178 -7.20 0.70 12.71
CA ALA A 178 -6.98 1.64 13.82
C ALA A 178 -5.53 1.54 14.34
N GLY A 179 -5.00 0.32 14.53
CA GLY A 179 -3.60 0.10 14.91
C GLY A 179 -2.62 0.61 13.86
N MET A 180 -2.91 0.38 12.56
CA MET A 180 -2.09 0.91 11.47
C MET A 180 -2.11 2.44 11.42
N ALA A 181 -3.25 3.08 11.69
CA ALA A 181 -3.38 4.54 11.70
C ALA A 181 -2.54 5.23 12.79
N GLU A 182 -2.23 4.54 13.88
CA GLU A 182 -1.36 5.07 14.94
C GLU A 182 0.13 5.02 14.60
N ARG A 183 0.53 4.26 13.59
CA ARG A 183 1.93 4.14 13.17
C ARG A 183 2.44 5.41 12.49
N GLU A 184 3.69 5.74 12.77
CA GLU A 184 4.35 6.90 12.16
C GLU A 184 4.38 6.81 10.63
N SER A 185 4.59 5.60 10.09
CA SER A 185 4.57 5.35 8.65
C SER A 185 3.25 5.73 8.00
N PHE A 186 2.13 5.42 8.65
CA PHE A 186 0.80 5.76 8.16
C PHE A 186 0.52 7.28 8.29
N LYS A 187 0.86 7.88 9.44
CA LYS A 187 0.68 9.32 9.72
C LYS A 187 1.44 10.20 8.72
N ARG A 188 2.74 9.92 8.51
CA ARG A 188 3.59 10.66 7.58
C ARG A 188 3.18 10.54 6.11
N THR A 189 2.49 9.48 5.74
CA THR A 189 2.01 9.26 4.37
C THR A 189 0.52 9.54 4.19
N SER A 190 -0.15 10.09 5.21
CA SER A 190 -1.52 10.54 5.10
C SER A 190 -1.62 11.78 4.21
N TYR A 191 -2.75 11.95 3.53
CA TYR A 191 -3.04 13.10 2.70
C TYR A 191 -4.47 13.58 2.94
N ASP A 192 -4.67 14.89 2.81
CA ASP A 192 -6.01 15.51 2.88
C ASP A 192 -6.64 15.55 1.48
N VAL A 193 -7.60 14.66 1.24
CA VAL A 193 -8.36 14.62 -0.02
C VAL A 193 -9.11 15.93 -0.28
N ALA A 194 -9.59 16.59 0.76
CA ALA A 194 -10.30 17.87 0.61
C ALA A 194 -9.33 18.99 0.19
N ALA A 195 -8.08 18.95 0.65
CA ALA A 195 -7.05 19.88 0.19
C ALA A 195 -6.69 19.66 -1.28
N LEU A 196 -6.58 18.38 -1.71
CA LEU A 196 -6.27 18.02 -3.10
C LEU A 196 -7.36 18.39 -4.11
N ARG A 197 -8.62 18.51 -3.67
CA ARG A 197 -9.75 18.92 -4.53
C ARG A 197 -9.87 20.44 -4.69
N ARG A 198 -9.13 21.23 -3.90
CA ARG A 198 -9.16 22.71 -3.92
C ARG A 198 -8.06 23.33 -4.78
N GLY A 199 -7.08 22.56 -5.25
CA GLY A 199 -5.98 22.99 -6.11
C GLY A 199 -6.13 22.45 -7.51
#